data_1983af035e5de7e00b889f6fe77c3ca9
#
_entry.id   1983af035e5de7e00b889f6fe77c3ca9
#
_cell.length_a   1.000
_cell.length_b   1.000
_cell.length_c   1.000
_cell.angle_alpha   90.00
_cell.angle_beta   90.00
_cell.angle_gamma   90.00
#
_symmetry.space_group_name_H-M   'P 1'
#
loop_
_entity.id
_entity.type
_entity.pdbx_description
1 polymer ?
#
loop_
_entity_poly.entity_id
_entity_poly.type
_entity_poly.pdbx_seq_one_letter_code
_entity_poly.pdbx_strand_id
1 'polypeptide(L)'
;MFADADVLHPADGRILKNYTMEDIDIDSLNRYRQLFKLSSPDHPWLALNDIDLLKMLGGYRKDRQSGEEGFTVAGLLMFGKTLSITDEECCPHFYPDYQERLTEEDDIRWTNRICADGTWEANLFNFYQRVLPRLQSVLPKPFKLENNTRIEETPAHVAVREALINLCVHADYSVNATLVVKLQLDGFVFSNPGTMLVSREQYYMGGDSVCRNKYLQKMFSMIGVAEKAGSGTDKIMKGWRKANWRSPKIEEKQQPNKVVLVMPMESLLSNKAKAILTDKFGISANSFDHNVMSVLALVCDEGGATNERLRDVLNMHKAEISDLLKLMVQKGLLETYGHGRGMHYKLPSKSTNVLGANNANNTCTFESPEEMVAGNGASYSASLTANGASYSASLTANSASSAKKRLSREELKSLIISICSDWVSIEDIVKKSGKSTSYIRNVVIPLLLAEKSIVMLFPGTPRNPNQKYRIKE
;
A
#
# COMPACT_ATOMS: atom_id res chain seq x y z
N MET A 1 2.18 -1.35 26.72
CA MET A 1 3.02 -2.55 26.86
C MET A 1 3.06 -3.16 25.47
N PHE A 2 4.13 -2.90 24.72
CA PHE A 2 4.34 -3.49 23.39
C PHE A 2 4.86 -4.90 23.63
N ALA A 3 3.95 -5.88 23.71
CA ALA A 3 4.32 -7.28 23.77
C ALA A 3 4.62 -7.73 22.34
N ASP A 4 5.87 -7.77 22.04
CA ASP A 4 6.62 -8.80 21.34
C ASP A 4 6.15 -9.20 19.93
N ALA A 5 6.50 -8.36 18.96
CA ALA A 5 7.00 -8.95 17.73
C ALA A 5 8.42 -9.46 18.06
N ASP A 6 8.56 -10.66 18.61
CA ASP A 6 9.85 -11.30 18.76
C ASP A 6 10.42 -11.54 17.35
N VAL A 7 11.26 -10.61 16.91
CA VAL A 7 11.86 -10.61 15.56
C VAL A 7 12.72 -11.85 15.37
N LEU A 8 13.16 -12.48 16.46
CA LEU A 8 14.03 -13.66 16.47
C LEU A 8 13.24 -14.96 16.33
N HIS A 9 12.01 -15.02 16.89
CA HIS A 9 11.19 -16.23 16.91
C HIS A 9 9.75 -15.90 16.46
N PRO A 10 9.43 -16.01 15.14
CA PRO A 10 8.07 -15.78 14.67
C PRO A 10 7.11 -16.76 15.35
N ALA A 11 5.94 -16.26 15.77
CA ALA A 11 4.95 -17.04 16.53
C ALA A 11 4.55 -18.34 15.82
N ASP A 12 4.45 -18.31 14.49
CA ASP A 12 4.13 -19.45 13.64
C ASP A 12 5.28 -20.47 13.47
N GLY A 13 6.48 -20.13 13.99
CA GLY A 13 7.65 -21.00 13.95
C GLY A 13 7.82 -21.92 15.17
N ARG A 14 6.90 -21.90 16.14
CA ARG A 14 6.92 -22.78 17.30
C ARG A 14 6.80 -24.24 16.85
N ILE A 15 7.72 -25.09 17.36
CA ILE A 15 7.73 -26.53 17.09
C ILE A 15 6.65 -27.21 17.94
N LEU A 16 5.90 -28.10 17.35
CA LEU A 16 4.87 -28.90 17.97
C LEU A 16 5.40 -30.33 18.22
N LYS A 17 5.21 -30.85 19.44
CA LYS A 17 5.72 -32.17 19.83
C LYS A 17 4.72 -33.24 19.44
N ASN A 18 5.24 -34.40 19.03
CA ASN A 18 4.47 -35.60 18.72
C ASN A 18 3.49 -35.48 17.53
N TYR A 19 3.60 -34.44 16.72
CA TYR A 19 2.89 -34.34 15.44
C TYR A 19 3.68 -35.02 14.33
N THR A 20 2.97 -35.73 13.46
CA THR A 20 3.54 -36.55 12.39
C THR A 20 2.92 -36.20 11.03
N MET A 21 3.32 -36.89 9.97
CA MET A 21 2.66 -36.75 8.65
C MET A 21 1.19 -37.18 8.66
N GLU A 22 0.74 -37.93 9.66
CA GLU A 22 -0.67 -38.28 9.83
C GLU A 22 -1.56 -37.10 10.18
N ASP A 23 -0.96 -36.03 10.75
CA ASP A 23 -1.61 -34.79 11.09
C ASP A 23 -1.75 -33.82 9.90
N ILE A 24 -1.11 -34.13 8.78
CA ILE A 24 -1.12 -33.35 7.56
C ILE A 24 -2.21 -33.84 6.60
N ASP A 25 -2.95 -32.92 6.02
CA ASP A 25 -3.81 -33.16 4.86
C ASP A 25 -2.95 -33.22 3.60
N ILE A 26 -2.65 -34.44 3.18
CA ILE A 26 -1.77 -34.70 2.01
C ILE A 26 -2.37 -34.12 0.73
N ASP A 27 -3.68 -34.05 0.60
CA ASP A 27 -4.35 -33.46 -0.58
C ASP A 27 -4.10 -31.96 -0.66
N SER A 28 -4.09 -31.25 0.47
CA SER A 28 -3.69 -29.84 0.54
C SER A 28 -2.23 -29.65 0.13
N LEU A 29 -1.33 -30.45 0.65
CA LEU A 29 0.11 -30.37 0.32
C LEU A 29 0.37 -30.66 -1.17
N ASN A 30 -0.30 -31.65 -1.74
CA ASN A 30 -0.19 -32.00 -3.16
C ASN A 30 -0.71 -30.88 -4.07
N ARG A 31 -1.87 -30.30 -3.75
CA ARG A 31 -2.41 -29.13 -4.49
C ARG A 31 -1.51 -27.91 -4.36
N TYR A 32 -0.97 -27.67 -3.18
CA TYR A 32 0.02 -26.62 -2.98
C TYR A 32 1.25 -26.81 -3.86
N ARG A 33 1.80 -28.04 -3.92
CA ARG A 33 2.94 -28.36 -4.79
C ARG A 33 2.65 -28.13 -6.28
N GLN A 34 1.42 -28.40 -6.72
CA GLN A 34 0.97 -28.09 -8.08
C GLN A 34 0.97 -26.58 -8.35
N LEU A 35 0.42 -25.77 -7.45
CA LEU A 35 0.45 -24.31 -7.60
C LEU A 35 1.87 -23.75 -7.53
N PHE A 36 2.71 -24.31 -6.68
CA PHE A 36 4.12 -23.93 -6.63
C PHE A 36 4.83 -24.23 -7.97
N LYS A 37 4.56 -25.39 -8.57
CA LYS A 37 5.07 -25.72 -9.89
C LYS A 37 4.56 -24.77 -10.98
N LEU A 38 3.31 -24.34 -10.93
CA LEU A 38 2.76 -23.36 -11.88
C LEU A 38 3.41 -21.97 -11.72
N SER A 39 3.68 -21.57 -10.49
CA SER A 39 4.34 -20.29 -10.18
C SER A 39 5.83 -20.29 -10.53
N SER A 40 6.52 -21.41 -10.33
CA SER A 40 7.97 -21.54 -10.49
C SER A 40 8.33 -22.95 -10.99
N PRO A 41 8.19 -23.25 -12.31
CA PRO A 41 8.29 -24.62 -12.85
C PRO A 41 9.63 -25.31 -12.59
N ASP A 42 10.73 -24.54 -12.60
CA ASP A 42 12.10 -25.05 -12.49
C ASP A 42 12.68 -24.94 -11.08
N HIS A 43 11.83 -24.70 -10.06
CA HIS A 43 12.33 -24.50 -8.71
C HIS A 43 12.85 -25.81 -8.11
N PRO A 44 14.10 -25.86 -7.56
CA PRO A 44 14.73 -27.10 -7.10
C PRO A 44 13.98 -27.79 -5.95
N TRP A 45 13.19 -27.04 -5.17
CA TRP A 45 12.42 -27.63 -4.07
C TRP A 45 11.25 -28.50 -4.52
N LEU A 46 10.84 -28.42 -5.78
CA LEU A 46 9.79 -29.29 -6.33
C LEU A 46 10.20 -30.78 -6.40
N ALA A 47 11.52 -31.05 -6.45
CA ALA A 47 12.06 -32.41 -6.45
C ALA A 47 12.24 -33.01 -5.03
N LEU A 48 12.03 -32.22 -3.98
CA LEU A 48 12.16 -32.68 -2.60
C LEU A 48 10.96 -33.56 -2.18
N ASN A 49 11.20 -34.50 -1.26
CA ASN A 49 10.09 -35.18 -0.58
C ASN A 49 9.29 -34.21 0.29
N ASP A 50 8.16 -34.65 0.87
CA ASP A 50 7.23 -33.79 1.58
C ASP A 50 7.84 -33.15 2.84
N ILE A 51 8.57 -33.94 3.65
CA ILE A 51 9.23 -33.43 4.85
C ILE A 51 10.31 -32.41 4.50
N ASP A 52 11.12 -32.67 3.49
CA ASP A 52 12.17 -31.74 3.11
C ASP A 52 11.60 -30.48 2.45
N LEU A 53 10.51 -30.60 1.68
CA LEU A 53 9.77 -29.44 1.20
C LEU A 53 9.24 -28.61 2.37
N LEU A 54 8.61 -29.24 3.35
CA LEU A 54 8.08 -28.55 4.55
C LEU A 54 9.20 -27.90 5.36
N LYS A 55 10.39 -28.51 5.46
CA LYS A 55 11.58 -27.87 6.06
C LYS A 55 11.96 -26.60 5.31
N MET A 56 12.01 -26.66 3.98
CA MET A 56 12.34 -25.50 3.17
C MET A 56 11.30 -24.39 3.29
N LEU A 57 10.03 -24.72 3.46
CA LEU A 57 8.93 -23.78 3.65
C LEU A 57 8.87 -23.22 5.07
N GLY A 58 9.44 -23.91 6.05
CA GLY A 58 9.35 -23.61 7.47
C GLY A 58 8.16 -24.26 8.18
N GLY A 59 7.46 -25.19 7.51
CA GLY A 59 6.38 -26.01 8.06
C GLY A 59 6.87 -27.17 8.94
N TYR A 60 8.16 -27.50 8.81
CA TYR A 60 8.89 -28.44 9.67
C TYR A 60 10.27 -27.83 9.96
N ARG A 61 10.75 -27.92 11.19
CA ARG A 61 12.06 -27.36 11.54
C ARG A 61 12.74 -28.16 12.66
N LYS A 62 14.05 -27.96 12.76
CA LYS A 62 14.87 -28.44 13.86
C LYS A 62 15.42 -27.25 14.65
N ASP A 63 15.17 -27.23 15.94
CA ASP A 63 15.83 -26.30 16.85
C ASP A 63 17.28 -26.76 17.06
N ARG A 64 18.21 -25.88 16.75
CA ARG A 64 19.65 -26.20 16.88
C ARG A 64 20.15 -26.14 18.32
N GLN A 65 19.44 -25.48 19.23
CA GLN A 65 19.82 -25.39 20.64
C GLN A 65 19.33 -26.59 21.42
N SER A 66 18.04 -26.92 21.30
CA SER A 66 17.46 -28.06 22.01
C SER A 66 17.66 -29.40 21.29
N GLY A 67 17.93 -29.38 19.98
CA GLY A 67 17.94 -30.55 19.10
C GLY A 67 16.56 -31.08 18.76
N GLU A 68 15.48 -30.49 19.27
CA GLU A 68 14.11 -30.85 18.97
C GLU A 68 13.79 -30.58 17.49
N GLU A 69 13.06 -31.49 16.86
CA GLU A 69 12.58 -31.30 15.49
C GLU A 69 11.11 -31.76 15.40
N GLY A 70 10.35 -31.07 14.53
CA GLY A 70 8.95 -31.37 14.36
C GLY A 70 8.23 -30.36 13.46
N PHE A 71 6.94 -30.60 13.29
CA PHE A 71 6.06 -29.66 12.60
C PHE A 71 5.99 -28.34 13.34
N THR A 72 5.80 -27.27 12.60
CA THR A 72 5.59 -25.93 13.18
C THR A 72 4.10 -25.60 13.17
N VAL A 73 3.72 -24.61 13.96
CA VAL A 73 2.37 -24.03 13.92
C VAL A 73 2.01 -23.61 12.50
N ALA A 74 2.95 -22.99 11.75
CA ALA A 74 2.73 -22.63 10.34
C ALA A 74 2.44 -23.83 9.45
N GLY A 75 3.15 -24.94 9.65
CA GLY A 75 2.94 -26.17 8.89
C GLY A 75 1.54 -26.75 9.10
N LEU A 76 1.09 -26.82 10.34
CA LEU A 76 -0.26 -27.29 10.68
C LEU A 76 -1.32 -26.31 10.21
N LEU A 77 -1.20 -25.02 10.47
CA LEU A 77 -2.16 -24.02 9.99
C LEU A 77 -2.33 -24.05 8.48
N MET A 78 -1.25 -24.27 7.73
CA MET A 78 -1.28 -24.27 6.26
C MET A 78 -1.79 -25.57 5.67
N PHE A 79 -1.41 -26.74 6.26
CA PHE A 79 -1.63 -28.05 5.66
C PHE A 79 -2.21 -29.09 6.62
N GLY A 80 -2.44 -28.74 7.87
CA GLY A 80 -2.92 -29.70 8.88
C GLY A 80 -4.36 -30.15 8.65
N LYS A 81 -4.69 -31.29 9.24
CA LYS A 81 -6.07 -31.71 9.43
C LYS A 81 -6.75 -30.83 10.49
N THR A 82 -8.02 -30.61 10.36
CA THR A 82 -8.79 -29.72 11.26
C THR A 82 -8.61 -30.09 12.73
N LEU A 83 -8.69 -31.37 13.08
CA LEU A 83 -8.51 -31.84 14.46
C LEU A 83 -7.10 -31.54 15.00
N SER A 84 -6.08 -31.73 14.18
CA SER A 84 -4.69 -31.48 14.57
C SER A 84 -4.40 -29.99 14.74
N ILE A 85 -5.05 -29.12 13.94
CA ILE A 85 -4.92 -27.67 14.09
C ILE A 85 -5.61 -27.19 15.37
N THR A 86 -6.79 -27.73 15.68
CA THR A 86 -7.59 -27.31 16.84
C THR A 86 -7.24 -28.02 18.14
N ASP A 87 -6.19 -28.83 18.15
CA ASP A 87 -5.60 -29.41 19.33
C ASP A 87 -5.08 -28.33 20.29
N GLU A 88 -5.13 -28.61 21.62
CA GLU A 88 -4.71 -27.66 22.67
C GLU A 88 -3.27 -27.18 22.51
N GLU A 89 -2.38 -28.05 22.01
CA GLU A 89 -0.97 -27.76 21.78
C GLU A 89 -0.71 -26.90 20.53
N CYS A 90 -1.66 -26.79 19.61
CA CYS A 90 -1.50 -26.02 18.38
C CYS A 90 -2.26 -24.69 18.42
N CYS A 91 -3.49 -24.65 17.92
CA CYS A 91 -4.33 -23.45 17.81
C CYS A 91 -5.78 -23.80 18.17
N PRO A 92 -6.12 -24.00 19.45
CA PRO A 92 -7.42 -24.52 19.89
C PRO A 92 -8.61 -23.61 19.50
N HIS A 93 -8.36 -22.33 19.26
CA HIS A 93 -9.38 -21.37 18.88
C HIS A 93 -9.43 -21.09 17.36
N PHE A 94 -8.67 -21.83 16.57
CA PHE A 94 -8.64 -21.64 15.13
C PHE A 94 -9.99 -22.01 14.50
N TYR A 95 -10.65 -21.02 13.94
CA TYR A 95 -11.92 -21.16 13.24
C TYR A 95 -12.01 -20.18 12.08
N PRO A 96 -11.73 -20.61 10.84
CA PRO A 96 -11.93 -19.79 9.65
C PRO A 96 -13.40 -19.76 9.25
N ASP A 97 -13.98 -18.58 9.06
CA ASP A 97 -15.39 -18.37 8.75
C ASP A 97 -15.58 -17.35 7.62
N TYR A 98 -16.04 -17.80 6.48
CA TYR A 98 -16.50 -16.95 5.39
C TYR A 98 -18.01 -16.87 5.41
N GLN A 99 -18.54 -15.66 5.41
CA GLN A 99 -19.96 -15.33 5.46
C GLN A 99 -20.33 -14.48 4.25
N GLU A 100 -21.32 -14.90 3.48
CA GLU A 100 -21.82 -14.17 2.31
C GLU A 100 -23.27 -13.75 2.56
N ARG A 101 -23.55 -12.44 2.38
CA ARG A 101 -24.91 -11.90 2.43
C ARG A 101 -25.09 -10.93 1.26
N LEU A 102 -25.68 -11.43 0.17
CA LEU A 102 -25.94 -10.72 -1.07
C LEU A 102 -27.43 -10.42 -1.25
N THR A 103 -28.13 -10.15 -0.15
CA THR A 103 -29.55 -9.78 -0.13
C THR A 103 -29.79 -8.71 0.92
N GLU A 104 -30.82 -7.88 0.69
CA GLU A 104 -31.34 -6.90 1.66
C GLU A 104 -32.41 -7.51 2.60
N GLU A 105 -32.85 -8.76 2.35
CA GLU A 105 -33.86 -9.42 3.16
C GLU A 105 -33.34 -9.68 4.58
N ASP A 106 -34.03 -9.17 5.58
CA ASP A 106 -33.57 -9.17 6.99
C ASP A 106 -33.62 -10.56 7.62
N ASP A 107 -34.49 -11.45 7.16
CA ASP A 107 -34.64 -12.81 7.65
C ASP A 107 -33.54 -13.75 7.12
N ILE A 108 -32.84 -13.38 6.07
CA ILE A 108 -31.71 -14.16 5.53
C ILE A 108 -30.41 -13.70 6.19
N ARG A 109 -29.92 -14.52 7.11
CA ARG A 109 -28.65 -14.25 7.79
C ARG A 109 -27.43 -14.39 6.86
N TRP A 110 -27.41 -15.41 6.02
CA TRP A 110 -26.36 -15.68 5.04
C TRP A 110 -26.95 -16.24 3.75
N THR A 111 -26.49 -15.75 2.61
CA THR A 111 -26.75 -16.37 1.29
C THR A 111 -25.84 -17.56 1.04
N ASN A 112 -24.63 -17.53 1.65
CA ASN A 112 -23.69 -18.64 1.62
C ASN A 112 -22.74 -18.55 2.83
N ARG A 113 -22.14 -19.70 3.24
CA ARG A 113 -21.16 -19.76 4.32
C ARG A 113 -20.15 -20.87 4.06
N ILE A 114 -18.87 -20.61 4.37
CA ILE A 114 -17.79 -21.62 4.35
C ILE A 114 -17.12 -21.55 5.72
N CYS A 115 -17.29 -22.60 6.52
CA CYS A 115 -16.72 -22.70 7.86
C CYS A 115 -16.24 -24.15 8.10
N ALA A 116 -15.61 -24.39 9.24
CA ALA A 116 -15.14 -25.72 9.65
C ALA A 116 -16.32 -26.59 10.08
N ASP A 117 -17.06 -27.14 9.13
CA ASP A 117 -18.24 -27.95 9.31
C ASP A 117 -17.99 -29.48 9.24
N GLY A 118 -16.72 -29.87 9.11
CA GLY A 118 -16.29 -31.27 9.00
C GLY A 118 -16.41 -31.89 7.60
N THR A 119 -16.90 -31.14 6.59
CA THR A 119 -16.97 -31.63 5.20
C THR A 119 -15.64 -31.45 4.44
N TRP A 120 -14.68 -30.74 5.03
CA TRP A 120 -13.36 -30.46 4.46
C TRP A 120 -12.34 -30.18 5.57
N GLU A 121 -11.06 -30.34 5.28
CA GLU A 121 -10.00 -29.96 6.20
C GLU A 121 -9.82 -28.43 6.19
N ALA A 122 -10.20 -27.81 7.32
CA ALA A 122 -10.29 -26.35 7.46
C ALA A 122 -8.94 -25.70 7.75
N ASN A 123 -7.88 -26.06 6.99
CA ASN A 123 -6.60 -25.37 7.03
C ASN A 123 -6.62 -24.09 6.20
N LEU A 124 -5.62 -23.23 6.36
CA LEU A 124 -5.53 -21.92 5.67
C LEU A 124 -5.41 -22.04 4.16
N PHE A 125 -4.73 -23.09 3.66
CA PHE A 125 -4.62 -23.30 2.23
C PHE A 125 -5.97 -23.61 1.60
N ASN A 126 -6.72 -24.53 2.17
CA ASN A 126 -8.06 -24.87 1.71
C ASN A 126 -9.04 -23.71 1.87
N PHE A 127 -8.98 -22.99 2.98
CA PHE A 127 -9.79 -21.79 3.19
C PHE A 127 -9.52 -20.74 2.11
N TYR A 128 -8.25 -20.44 1.84
CA TYR A 128 -7.85 -19.53 0.77
C TYR A 128 -8.39 -19.96 -0.59
N GLN A 129 -8.21 -21.24 -0.95
CA GLN A 129 -8.66 -21.79 -2.24
C GLN A 129 -10.19 -21.74 -2.42
N ARG A 130 -10.96 -21.90 -1.34
CA ARG A 130 -12.42 -21.87 -1.37
C ARG A 130 -12.98 -20.45 -1.38
N VAL A 131 -12.36 -19.54 -0.64
CA VAL A 131 -12.89 -18.19 -0.41
C VAL A 131 -12.51 -17.23 -1.53
N LEU A 132 -11.26 -17.26 -2.03
CA LEU A 132 -10.81 -16.31 -3.03
C LEU A 132 -11.68 -16.25 -4.29
N PRO A 133 -12.08 -17.37 -4.93
CA PRO A 133 -12.94 -17.33 -6.10
C PRO A 133 -14.31 -16.69 -5.82
N ARG A 134 -14.87 -16.88 -4.62
CA ARG A 134 -16.13 -16.25 -4.19
C ARG A 134 -15.99 -14.73 -4.11
N LEU A 135 -14.92 -14.25 -3.45
CA LEU A 135 -14.64 -12.82 -3.34
C LEU A 135 -14.42 -12.18 -4.72
N GLN A 136 -13.71 -12.86 -5.62
CA GLN A 136 -13.43 -12.36 -6.95
C GLN A 136 -14.62 -12.39 -7.91
N SER A 137 -15.62 -13.26 -7.66
CA SER A 137 -16.77 -13.41 -8.55
C SER A 137 -17.68 -12.19 -8.65
N VAL A 138 -17.72 -11.36 -7.60
CA VAL A 138 -18.52 -10.12 -7.54
C VAL A 138 -17.81 -8.89 -8.09
N LEU A 139 -16.50 -9.01 -8.36
CA LEU A 139 -15.71 -7.90 -8.88
C LEU A 139 -15.94 -7.72 -10.38
N PRO A 140 -16.06 -6.49 -10.88
CA PRO A 140 -16.24 -6.23 -12.30
C PRO A 140 -15.01 -6.66 -13.10
N LYS A 141 -15.25 -7.40 -14.19
CA LYS A 141 -14.24 -7.85 -15.16
C LYS A 141 -14.43 -7.08 -16.48
N PRO A 142 -13.87 -5.88 -16.61
CA PRO A 142 -13.99 -5.12 -17.87
C PRO A 142 -13.31 -5.89 -19.01
N PHE A 143 -13.92 -5.84 -20.18
CA PHE A 143 -13.31 -6.41 -21.37
C PHE A 143 -12.15 -5.51 -21.81
N LYS A 144 -10.94 -5.88 -21.43
CA LYS A 144 -9.69 -5.26 -21.89
C LYS A 144 -8.80 -6.31 -22.51
N LEU A 145 -8.23 -5.97 -23.67
CA LEU A 145 -7.19 -6.79 -24.32
C LEU A 145 -5.85 -6.08 -24.16
N GLU A 146 -4.86 -6.79 -23.60
CA GLU A 146 -3.45 -6.42 -23.69
C GLU A 146 -2.72 -7.47 -24.52
N ASN A 147 -2.03 -7.03 -25.56
CA ASN A 147 -1.32 -7.92 -26.50
C ASN A 147 -2.19 -9.09 -27.02
N ASN A 148 -3.45 -8.80 -27.41
CA ASN A 148 -4.45 -9.78 -27.82
C ASN A 148 -4.86 -10.82 -26.78
N THR A 149 -4.47 -10.67 -25.52
CA THR A 149 -4.86 -11.53 -24.42
C THR A 149 -5.83 -10.77 -23.50
N ARG A 150 -6.94 -11.41 -23.13
CA ARG A 150 -7.92 -10.83 -22.20
C ARG A 150 -7.28 -10.70 -20.82
N ILE A 151 -7.33 -9.49 -20.25
CA ILE A 151 -6.96 -9.29 -18.85
C ILE A 151 -8.09 -9.83 -17.97
N GLU A 152 -7.84 -10.93 -17.29
CA GLU A 152 -8.82 -11.54 -16.38
C GLU A 152 -8.74 -10.97 -14.97
N GLU A 153 -7.58 -10.45 -14.55
CA GLU A 153 -7.34 -9.94 -13.22
C GLU A 153 -7.19 -8.41 -13.22
N THR A 154 -8.12 -7.72 -12.57
CA THR A 154 -8.04 -6.26 -12.39
C THR A 154 -7.26 -5.92 -11.10
N PRO A 155 -6.81 -4.66 -10.92
CA PRO A 155 -6.21 -4.22 -9.66
C PRO A 155 -7.08 -4.45 -8.42
N ALA A 156 -8.44 -4.47 -8.57
CA ALA A 156 -9.35 -4.81 -7.48
C ALA A 156 -9.28 -6.30 -7.11
N HIS A 157 -9.11 -7.21 -8.08
CA HIS A 157 -8.89 -8.64 -7.83
C HIS A 157 -7.59 -8.87 -7.04
N VAL A 158 -6.51 -8.17 -7.45
CA VAL A 158 -5.23 -8.20 -6.72
C VAL A 158 -5.40 -7.69 -5.29
N ALA A 159 -6.13 -6.59 -5.09
CA ALA A 159 -6.38 -6.01 -3.77
C ALA A 159 -7.14 -6.97 -2.84
N VAL A 160 -8.17 -7.63 -3.33
CA VAL A 160 -8.95 -8.61 -2.54
C VAL A 160 -8.12 -9.85 -2.18
N ARG A 161 -7.31 -10.35 -3.13
CA ARG A 161 -6.37 -11.43 -2.86
C ARG A 161 -5.37 -11.05 -1.78
N GLU A 162 -4.77 -9.88 -1.89
CA GLU A 162 -3.84 -9.36 -0.90
C GLU A 162 -4.48 -9.21 0.48
N ALA A 163 -5.72 -8.71 0.56
CA ALA A 163 -6.45 -8.58 1.81
C ALA A 163 -6.72 -9.95 2.47
N LEU A 164 -7.06 -10.97 1.68
CA LEU A 164 -7.28 -12.33 2.19
C LEU A 164 -5.97 -12.96 2.70
N ILE A 165 -4.85 -12.73 2.03
CA ILE A 165 -3.55 -13.22 2.49
C ILE A 165 -3.13 -12.49 3.76
N ASN A 166 -3.27 -11.16 3.81
CA ASN A 166 -2.95 -10.35 4.97
C ASN A 166 -3.78 -10.75 6.20
N LEU A 167 -5.05 -11.11 6.01
CA LEU A 167 -5.89 -11.70 7.05
C LEU A 167 -5.21 -12.92 7.69
N CYS A 168 -4.66 -13.84 6.87
CA CYS A 168 -4.01 -15.08 7.33
C CYS A 168 -2.65 -14.81 7.96
N VAL A 169 -1.80 -13.97 7.35
CA VAL A 169 -0.40 -13.82 7.78
C VAL A 169 -0.23 -12.85 8.94
N HIS A 170 -1.21 -11.99 9.22
CA HIS A 170 -1.16 -11.06 10.35
C HIS A 170 -2.03 -11.48 11.56
N ALA A 171 -2.80 -12.56 11.45
CA ALA A 171 -3.60 -13.08 12.55
C ALA A 171 -2.72 -13.54 13.73
N ASP A 172 -3.19 -13.28 14.93
CA ASP A 172 -2.64 -13.85 16.15
C ASP A 172 -3.43 -15.10 16.53
N TYR A 173 -2.90 -16.26 16.18
CA TYR A 173 -3.55 -17.54 16.39
C TYR A 173 -3.56 -18.02 17.85
N SER A 174 -2.92 -17.28 18.76
CA SER A 174 -2.97 -17.54 20.20
C SER A 174 -4.18 -16.88 20.89
N VAL A 175 -4.85 -15.94 20.21
CA VAL A 175 -6.00 -15.20 20.74
C VAL A 175 -7.30 -15.98 20.48
N ASN A 176 -8.17 -16.04 21.51
CA ASN A 176 -9.52 -16.63 21.35
C ASN A 176 -10.43 -15.69 20.53
N ALA A 177 -10.23 -15.70 19.22
CA ALA A 177 -11.06 -14.97 18.28
C ALA A 177 -11.04 -15.66 16.91
N THR A 178 -12.10 -15.48 16.13
CA THR A 178 -12.30 -16.10 14.82
C THR A 178 -11.66 -15.31 13.69
N LEU A 179 -11.17 -16.03 12.68
CA LEU A 179 -10.74 -15.47 11.40
C LEU A 179 -11.98 -15.31 10.51
N VAL A 180 -12.45 -14.10 10.26
CA VAL A 180 -13.72 -13.85 9.58
C VAL A 180 -13.53 -13.06 8.29
N VAL A 181 -14.13 -13.56 7.21
CA VAL A 181 -14.29 -12.86 5.93
C VAL A 181 -15.78 -12.68 5.66
N LYS A 182 -16.21 -11.45 5.39
CA LYS A 182 -17.60 -11.18 4.99
C LYS A 182 -17.64 -10.60 3.59
N LEU A 183 -18.50 -11.14 2.77
CA LEU A 183 -18.92 -10.57 1.50
C LEU A 183 -20.34 -10.04 1.65
N GLN A 184 -20.53 -8.74 1.42
CA GLN A 184 -21.78 -8.02 1.54
C GLN A 184 -22.11 -7.31 0.23
N LEU A 185 -23.34 -6.85 0.06
CA LEU A 185 -23.77 -6.09 -1.14
C LEU A 185 -22.90 -4.84 -1.38
N ASP A 186 -22.46 -4.21 -0.31
CA ASP A 186 -21.72 -2.95 -0.30
C ASP A 186 -20.20 -3.12 -0.19
N GLY A 187 -19.68 -4.36 -0.07
CA GLY A 187 -18.24 -4.59 -0.02
C GLY A 187 -17.79 -5.80 0.79
N PHE A 188 -16.54 -5.73 1.23
CA PHE A 188 -15.88 -6.82 1.95
C PHE A 188 -15.46 -6.37 3.34
N VAL A 189 -15.49 -7.31 4.29
CA VAL A 189 -14.93 -7.13 5.63
C VAL A 189 -14.01 -8.29 5.94
N PHE A 190 -12.76 -7.98 6.27
CA PHE A 190 -11.76 -8.93 6.72
C PHE A 190 -11.45 -8.66 8.19
N SER A 191 -11.58 -9.67 9.05
CA SER A 191 -11.35 -9.54 10.49
C SER A 191 -10.46 -10.66 10.99
N ASN A 192 -9.26 -10.33 11.44
CA ASN A 192 -8.32 -11.27 12.04
C ASN A 192 -8.09 -10.98 13.53
N PRO A 193 -7.88 -12.01 14.35
CA PRO A 193 -7.53 -11.87 15.76
C PRO A 193 -6.17 -11.17 15.95
N GLY A 194 -6.03 -10.48 17.08
CA GLY A 194 -4.81 -9.78 17.49
C GLY A 194 -4.86 -8.28 17.29
N THR A 195 -3.71 -7.64 17.41
CA THR A 195 -3.50 -6.19 17.31
C THR A 195 -2.67 -5.84 16.10
N MET A 196 -2.71 -4.58 15.67
CA MET A 196 -1.81 -4.07 14.62
C MET A 196 -0.37 -4.02 15.15
N LEU A 197 0.59 -4.39 14.31
CA LEU A 197 2.04 -4.32 14.61
C LEU A 197 2.67 -3.00 14.11
N VAL A 198 1.91 -2.21 13.39
CA VAL A 198 2.27 -0.88 12.89
C VAL A 198 1.16 0.11 13.26
N SER A 199 1.47 1.39 13.35
CA SER A 199 0.43 2.39 13.60
C SER A 199 -0.52 2.51 12.41
N ARG A 200 -1.72 3.06 12.63
CA ARG A 200 -2.69 3.30 11.54
C ARG A 200 -2.10 4.23 10.49
N GLU A 201 -1.34 5.24 10.90
CA GLU A 201 -0.67 6.18 10.01
C GLU A 201 0.36 5.45 9.13
N GLN A 202 1.19 4.60 9.71
CA GLN A 202 2.16 3.77 8.97
C GLN A 202 1.46 2.82 7.99
N TYR A 203 0.33 2.22 8.39
CA TYR A 203 -0.47 1.36 7.50
C TYR A 203 -0.89 2.11 6.23
N TYR A 204 -1.39 3.36 6.36
CA TYR A 204 -1.82 4.14 5.19
C TYR A 204 -0.67 4.77 4.40
N MET A 205 0.47 5.04 5.04
CA MET A 205 1.67 5.53 4.35
C MET A 205 2.36 4.46 3.52
N GLY A 206 2.16 3.17 3.86
CA GLY A 206 2.85 2.05 3.20
C GLY A 206 4.36 2.03 3.48
N GLY A 207 5.07 1.14 2.80
CA GLY A 207 6.53 1.07 2.84
C GLY A 207 7.09 0.17 3.94
N ASP A 208 6.57 0.24 5.17
CA ASP A 208 6.99 -0.60 6.28
C ASP A 208 5.93 -1.67 6.58
N SER A 209 6.36 -2.92 6.68
CA SER A 209 5.49 -4.03 7.03
C SER A 209 6.18 -4.95 8.03
N VAL A 210 5.50 -5.17 9.14
CA VAL A 210 5.92 -6.18 10.14
C VAL A 210 4.97 -7.36 10.02
N CYS A 211 5.48 -8.49 9.51
CA CYS A 211 4.70 -9.72 9.38
C CYS A 211 4.74 -10.52 10.69
N ARG A 212 3.57 -10.89 11.24
CA ARG A 212 3.46 -11.72 12.43
C ARG A 212 3.86 -13.17 12.14
N ASN A 213 3.37 -13.74 11.05
CA ASN A 213 3.53 -15.15 10.69
C ASN A 213 4.42 -15.27 9.44
N LYS A 214 5.73 -15.19 9.63
CA LYS A 214 6.71 -15.13 8.54
C LYS A 214 6.76 -16.41 7.69
N TYR A 215 6.53 -17.58 8.29
CA TYR A 215 6.51 -18.83 7.54
C TYR A 215 5.24 -18.98 6.71
N LEU A 216 4.09 -18.58 7.22
CA LEU A 216 2.87 -18.51 6.42
C LEU A 216 3.02 -17.55 5.24
N GLN A 217 3.62 -16.35 5.46
CA GLN A 217 3.90 -15.41 4.38
C GLN A 217 4.81 -16.04 3.31
N LYS A 218 5.86 -16.74 3.73
CA LYS A 218 6.74 -17.47 2.83
C LYS A 218 5.99 -18.50 1.99
N MET A 219 5.12 -19.30 2.63
CA MET A 219 4.34 -20.32 1.94
C MET A 219 3.42 -19.71 0.88
N PHE A 220 2.71 -18.62 1.17
CA PHE A 220 1.89 -17.90 0.18
C PHE A 220 2.74 -17.27 -0.94
N SER A 221 3.94 -16.77 -0.63
CA SER A 221 4.84 -16.20 -1.64
C SER A 221 5.36 -17.25 -2.62
N MET A 222 5.63 -18.48 -2.17
CA MET A 222 6.16 -19.54 -3.03
C MET A 222 5.16 -20.00 -4.10
N ILE A 223 3.88 -19.89 -3.85
CA ILE A 223 2.83 -20.16 -4.85
C ILE A 223 2.44 -18.93 -5.69
N GLY A 224 3.22 -17.84 -5.59
CA GLY A 224 3.06 -16.63 -6.43
C GLY A 224 1.86 -15.75 -6.08
N VAL A 225 1.20 -15.97 -4.94
CA VAL A 225 0.00 -15.22 -4.58
C VAL A 225 0.27 -14.04 -3.64
N ALA A 226 1.42 -14.07 -2.93
CA ALA A 226 1.93 -12.96 -2.12
C ALA A 226 3.27 -12.46 -2.64
N GLU A 227 3.52 -11.17 -2.52
CA GLU A 227 4.83 -10.59 -2.82
C GLU A 227 5.64 -10.35 -1.52
N LYS A 228 6.88 -9.90 -1.69
CA LYS A 228 7.74 -9.55 -0.56
C LYS A 228 7.16 -8.39 0.26
N ALA A 229 7.46 -8.37 1.55
CA ALA A 229 6.97 -7.44 2.54
C ALA A 229 7.01 -5.95 2.09
N GLY A 230 5.98 -5.19 2.47
CA GLY A 230 5.91 -3.74 2.33
C GLY A 230 5.00 -3.21 1.22
N SER A 231 4.58 -4.03 0.25
CA SER A 231 3.73 -3.58 -0.86
C SER A 231 2.23 -3.90 -0.70
N GLY A 232 1.84 -4.65 0.32
CA GLY A 232 0.48 -5.19 0.47
C GLY A 232 -0.59 -4.11 0.60
N THR A 233 -0.39 -3.16 1.52
CA THR A 233 -1.32 -2.04 1.70
C THR A 233 -1.44 -1.20 0.44
N ASP A 234 -0.32 -0.91 -0.22
CA ASP A 234 -0.32 -0.14 -1.47
C ASP A 234 -1.16 -0.79 -2.56
N LYS A 235 -1.09 -2.13 -2.70
CA LYS A 235 -1.91 -2.88 -3.65
C LYS A 235 -3.39 -2.78 -3.34
N ILE A 236 -3.76 -2.91 -2.05
CA ILE A 236 -5.14 -2.77 -1.60
C ILE A 236 -5.65 -1.37 -1.92
N MET A 237 -4.91 -0.32 -1.54
CA MET A 237 -5.31 1.06 -1.76
C MET A 237 -5.34 1.43 -3.25
N LYS A 238 -4.31 1.04 -4.03
CA LYS A 238 -4.25 1.27 -5.48
C LYS A 238 -5.37 0.54 -6.23
N GLY A 239 -5.68 -0.70 -5.82
CA GLY A 239 -6.75 -1.48 -6.43
C GLY A 239 -8.12 -0.84 -6.29
N TRP A 240 -8.44 -0.39 -5.09
CA TRP A 240 -9.70 0.31 -4.78
C TRP A 240 -9.78 1.68 -5.45
N ARG A 241 -8.69 2.43 -5.41
CA ARG A 241 -8.58 3.73 -6.08
C ARG A 241 -8.84 3.64 -7.60
N LYS A 242 -8.23 2.63 -8.25
CA LYS A 242 -8.45 2.41 -9.70
C LYS A 242 -9.88 1.97 -10.06
N ALA A 243 -10.60 1.39 -9.12
CA ALA A 243 -12.02 1.05 -9.27
C ALA A 243 -12.95 2.25 -8.99
N ASN A 244 -12.42 3.40 -8.57
CA ASN A 244 -13.18 4.58 -8.13
C ASN A 244 -14.17 4.28 -7.00
N TRP A 245 -13.79 3.41 -6.07
CA TRP A 245 -14.54 3.10 -4.86
C TRP A 245 -14.02 3.88 -3.66
N ARG A 246 -14.85 4.00 -2.62
CA ARG A 246 -14.45 4.61 -1.34
C ARG A 246 -13.26 3.88 -0.75
N SER A 247 -12.30 4.64 -0.20
CA SER A 247 -11.04 4.08 0.32
C SER A 247 -11.28 3.03 1.41
N PRO A 248 -10.52 1.92 1.41
CA PRO A 248 -10.53 0.94 2.47
C PRO A 248 -10.22 1.57 3.84
N LYS A 249 -10.86 1.06 4.89
CA LYS A 249 -10.65 1.51 6.28
C LYS A 249 -10.17 0.37 7.13
N ILE A 250 -9.12 0.62 7.94
CA ILE A 250 -8.64 -0.32 8.94
C ILE A 250 -8.97 0.19 10.33
N GLU A 251 -9.45 -0.71 11.17
CA GLU A 251 -9.83 -0.43 12.56
C GLU A 251 -9.27 -1.53 13.46
N GLU A 252 -8.82 -1.14 14.64
CA GLU A 252 -8.48 -2.04 15.72
C GLU A 252 -9.61 -2.01 16.73
N LYS A 253 -10.15 -3.19 17.07
CA LYS A 253 -11.22 -3.36 18.07
C LYS A 253 -10.68 -4.12 19.26
N GLN A 254 -11.09 -3.68 20.44
CA GLN A 254 -10.78 -4.34 21.70
C GLN A 254 -11.96 -5.20 22.14
N GLN A 255 -11.68 -6.27 22.90
CA GLN A 255 -12.67 -7.17 23.51
C GLN A 255 -13.60 -7.90 22.53
N PRO A 256 -13.13 -8.90 21.80
CA PRO A 256 -11.74 -9.40 21.72
C PRO A 256 -10.87 -8.52 20.81
N ASN A 257 -9.57 -8.56 21.04
CA ASN A 257 -8.62 -7.87 20.20
C ASN A 257 -8.69 -8.43 18.77
N LYS A 258 -9.03 -7.56 17.83
CA LYS A 258 -9.09 -7.90 16.42
C LYS A 258 -8.84 -6.68 15.54
N VAL A 259 -8.22 -6.93 14.41
CA VAL A 259 -8.03 -5.95 13.32
C VAL A 259 -9.11 -6.18 12.28
N VAL A 260 -9.79 -5.12 11.86
CA VAL A 260 -10.88 -5.17 10.89
C VAL A 260 -10.54 -4.26 9.71
N LEU A 261 -10.43 -4.84 8.52
CA LEU A 261 -10.30 -4.12 7.27
C LEU A 261 -11.65 -4.13 6.55
N VAL A 262 -12.21 -2.97 6.30
CA VAL A 262 -13.45 -2.76 5.53
C VAL A 262 -13.08 -2.22 4.15
N MET A 263 -13.54 -2.88 3.10
CA MET A 263 -13.26 -2.55 1.70
C MET A 263 -14.60 -2.31 0.97
N PRO A 264 -15.15 -1.08 1.01
CA PRO A 264 -16.47 -0.77 0.43
C PRO A 264 -16.42 -0.76 -1.10
N MET A 265 -17.42 -1.36 -1.76
CA MET A 265 -17.62 -1.30 -3.22
C MET A 265 -18.52 -0.13 -3.65
N GLU A 266 -18.78 0.79 -2.74
CA GLU A 266 -19.53 2.01 -3.07
C GLU A 266 -18.73 2.95 -3.94
N SER A 267 -19.36 3.46 -4.99
CA SER A 267 -18.81 4.52 -5.83
C SER A 267 -18.48 5.74 -4.97
N LEU A 268 -17.33 6.38 -5.25
CA LEU A 268 -16.97 7.66 -4.66
C LEU A 268 -18.04 8.74 -4.87
N LEU A 269 -18.68 8.71 -6.03
CA LEU A 269 -19.71 9.68 -6.37
C LEU A 269 -21.09 9.09 -6.13
N SER A 270 -21.88 9.76 -5.31
CA SER A 270 -23.33 9.54 -5.22
C SER A 270 -24.00 9.81 -6.58
N ASN A 271 -25.17 9.23 -6.84
CA ASN A 271 -25.91 9.52 -8.08
C ASN A 271 -26.22 11.02 -8.22
N LYS A 272 -26.47 11.70 -7.10
CA LYS A 272 -26.64 13.16 -7.05
C LYS A 272 -25.37 13.90 -7.47
N ALA A 273 -24.21 13.52 -6.90
CA ALA A 273 -22.93 14.11 -7.26
C ALA A 273 -22.59 13.89 -8.75
N LYS A 274 -22.85 12.69 -9.28
CA LYS A 274 -22.68 12.38 -10.71
C LYS A 274 -23.51 13.32 -11.59
N ALA A 275 -24.81 13.50 -11.27
CA ALA A 275 -25.69 14.39 -12.03
C ALA A 275 -25.19 15.84 -11.99
N ILE A 276 -24.81 16.37 -10.82
CA ILE A 276 -24.28 17.72 -10.65
C ILE A 276 -22.98 17.92 -11.45
N LEU A 277 -22.05 16.96 -11.39
CA LEU A 277 -20.77 17.09 -12.10
C LEU A 277 -20.92 16.97 -13.60
N THR A 278 -21.83 16.12 -14.09
CA THR A 278 -22.14 16.02 -15.51
C THR A 278 -22.78 17.30 -16.03
N ASP A 279 -23.72 17.89 -15.28
CA ASP A 279 -24.38 19.15 -15.65
C ASP A 279 -23.39 20.33 -15.66
N LYS A 280 -22.51 20.41 -14.63
CA LYS A 280 -21.56 21.53 -14.49
C LYS A 280 -20.38 21.49 -15.44
N PHE A 281 -19.84 20.31 -15.68
CA PHE A 281 -18.55 20.16 -16.39
C PHE A 281 -18.69 19.40 -17.72
N GLY A 282 -19.85 18.84 -18.05
CA GLY A 282 -20.09 18.08 -19.29
C GLY A 282 -19.24 16.79 -19.37
N ILE A 283 -18.67 16.33 -18.26
CA ILE A 283 -17.66 15.26 -18.22
C ILE A 283 -18.24 14.03 -17.54
N SER A 284 -17.98 12.86 -18.12
CA SER A 284 -18.22 11.59 -17.43
C SER A 284 -17.41 11.54 -16.14
N ALA A 285 -18.06 11.15 -15.06
CA ALA A 285 -17.45 11.05 -13.72
C ALA A 285 -16.16 10.20 -13.67
N ASN A 286 -15.90 9.37 -14.68
CA ASN A 286 -14.72 8.49 -14.74
C ASN A 286 -13.47 9.16 -15.36
N SER A 287 -13.54 10.45 -15.67
CA SER A 287 -12.45 11.18 -16.36
C SER A 287 -11.43 11.82 -15.41
N PHE A 288 -11.68 11.77 -14.09
CA PHE A 288 -10.80 12.39 -13.10
C PHE A 288 -10.01 11.36 -12.30
N ASP A 289 -8.83 11.77 -11.83
CA ASP A 289 -8.09 11.00 -10.83
C ASP A 289 -8.90 10.81 -9.53
N HIS A 290 -8.63 9.71 -8.83
CA HIS A 290 -9.34 9.31 -7.61
C HIS A 290 -9.35 10.41 -6.53
N ASN A 291 -8.24 11.13 -6.34
CA ASN A 291 -8.16 12.17 -5.32
C ASN A 291 -9.01 13.39 -5.69
N VAL A 292 -9.00 13.76 -6.98
CA VAL A 292 -9.88 14.81 -7.52
C VAL A 292 -11.35 14.40 -7.36
N MET A 293 -11.68 13.17 -7.69
CA MET A 293 -13.01 12.59 -7.53
C MET A 293 -13.49 12.62 -6.06
N SER A 294 -12.60 12.25 -5.12
CA SER A 294 -12.91 12.26 -3.69
C SER A 294 -13.21 13.68 -3.17
N VAL A 295 -12.44 14.67 -3.62
CA VAL A 295 -12.71 16.08 -3.29
C VAL A 295 -14.04 16.54 -3.88
N LEU A 296 -14.29 16.28 -5.16
CA LEU A 296 -15.54 16.67 -5.83
C LEU A 296 -16.75 15.99 -5.20
N ALA A 297 -16.65 14.70 -4.87
CA ALA A 297 -17.72 13.97 -4.18
C ALA A 297 -18.10 14.64 -2.85
N LEU A 298 -17.10 14.91 -2.00
CA LEU A 298 -17.32 15.53 -0.71
C LEU A 298 -17.94 16.93 -0.85
N VAL A 299 -17.41 17.73 -1.76
CA VAL A 299 -17.92 19.09 -2.03
C VAL A 299 -19.35 19.07 -2.60
N CYS A 300 -19.71 18.06 -3.41
CA CYS A 300 -21.08 17.88 -3.89
C CYS A 300 -22.05 17.48 -2.78
N ASP A 301 -21.63 16.56 -1.92
CA ASP A 301 -22.49 16.00 -0.87
C ASP A 301 -22.68 16.99 0.29
N GLU A 302 -21.64 17.72 0.72
CA GLU A 302 -21.67 18.68 1.82
C GLU A 302 -21.92 20.15 1.39
N GLY A 303 -21.99 20.43 0.08
CA GLY A 303 -22.16 21.78 -0.47
C GLY A 303 -20.92 22.66 -0.37
N GLY A 304 -19.81 22.14 0.15
CA GLY A 304 -18.51 22.78 0.31
C GLY A 304 -17.70 22.07 1.39
N ALA A 305 -16.37 22.23 1.34
CA ALA A 305 -15.48 21.59 2.31
C ALA A 305 -14.31 22.50 2.71
N THR A 306 -13.82 22.36 3.93
CA THR A 306 -12.56 22.99 4.39
C THR A 306 -11.38 22.07 4.11
N ASN A 307 -10.16 22.62 4.11
CA ASN A 307 -8.93 21.82 4.03
C ASN A 307 -8.82 20.81 5.19
N GLU A 308 -9.33 21.17 6.39
CA GLU A 308 -9.36 20.28 7.55
C GLU A 308 -10.29 19.08 7.31
N ARG A 309 -11.51 19.35 6.83
CA ARG A 309 -12.50 18.30 6.51
C ARG A 309 -11.98 17.35 5.41
N LEU A 310 -11.30 17.89 4.41
CA LEU A 310 -10.70 17.08 3.34
C LEU A 310 -9.56 16.19 3.86
N ARG A 311 -8.79 16.64 4.85
CA ARG A 311 -7.76 15.81 5.48
C ARG A 311 -8.32 14.59 6.22
N ASP A 312 -9.48 14.75 6.84
CA ASP A 312 -10.15 13.66 7.57
C ASP A 312 -10.65 12.55 6.62
N VAL A 313 -10.92 12.91 5.36
CA VAL A 313 -11.48 12.00 4.34
C VAL A 313 -10.42 11.46 3.39
N LEU A 314 -9.46 12.31 3.02
CA LEU A 314 -8.36 11.95 2.12
C LEU A 314 -7.15 11.48 2.93
N ASN A 315 -6.74 10.25 2.74
CA ASN A 315 -5.52 9.71 3.38
C ASN A 315 -4.27 10.28 2.66
N MET A 316 -4.09 11.61 2.71
CA MET A 316 -3.01 12.35 2.06
C MET A 316 -2.32 13.29 3.03
N HIS A 317 -1.05 13.58 2.80
CA HIS A 317 -0.32 14.57 3.60
C HIS A 317 -0.88 15.98 3.38
N LYS A 318 -0.87 16.81 4.44
CA LYS A 318 -1.42 18.19 4.41
C LYS A 318 -0.91 19.04 3.24
N ALA A 319 0.37 18.91 2.87
CA ALA A 319 0.96 19.66 1.78
C ALA A 319 0.36 19.23 0.42
N GLU A 320 0.21 17.93 0.20
CA GLU A 320 -0.33 17.34 -1.02
C GLU A 320 -1.80 17.74 -1.23
N ILE A 321 -2.61 17.74 -0.17
CA ILE A 321 -4.01 18.22 -0.24
C ILE A 321 -4.05 19.70 -0.61
N SER A 322 -3.18 20.53 -0.03
CA SER A 322 -3.12 21.96 -0.33
C SER A 322 -2.72 22.22 -1.79
N ASP A 323 -1.80 21.43 -2.33
CA ASP A 323 -1.37 21.56 -3.72
C ASP A 323 -2.43 21.03 -4.69
N LEU A 324 -3.11 19.91 -4.35
CA LEU A 324 -4.26 19.40 -5.10
C LEU A 324 -5.39 20.44 -5.19
N LEU A 325 -5.76 21.04 -4.06
CA LEU A 325 -6.82 22.06 -4.01
C LEU A 325 -6.49 23.31 -4.83
N LYS A 326 -5.23 23.78 -4.78
CA LYS A 326 -4.75 24.87 -5.62
C LYS A 326 -4.89 24.53 -7.12
N LEU A 327 -4.47 23.33 -7.51
CA LEU A 327 -4.56 22.86 -8.87
C LEU A 327 -6.05 22.77 -9.32
N MET A 328 -6.94 22.28 -8.48
CA MET A 328 -8.36 22.19 -8.78
C MET A 328 -9.02 23.56 -8.95
N VAL A 329 -8.61 24.55 -8.14
CA VAL A 329 -9.06 25.95 -8.29
C VAL A 329 -8.52 26.55 -9.59
N GLN A 330 -7.23 26.35 -9.90
CA GLN A 330 -6.63 26.79 -11.15
C GLN A 330 -7.32 26.24 -12.41
N LYS A 331 -7.75 24.97 -12.34
CA LYS A 331 -8.47 24.29 -13.42
C LYS A 331 -9.97 24.63 -13.45
N GLY A 332 -10.45 25.49 -12.55
CA GLY A 332 -11.87 25.88 -12.50
C GLY A 332 -12.82 24.78 -12.01
N LEU A 333 -12.29 23.75 -11.36
CA LEU A 333 -13.09 22.67 -10.76
C LEU A 333 -13.66 23.07 -9.41
N LEU A 334 -13.03 24.03 -8.72
CA LEU A 334 -13.44 24.57 -7.43
C LEU A 334 -13.32 26.08 -7.40
N GLU A 335 -14.16 26.73 -6.60
CA GLU A 335 -14.06 28.12 -6.18
C GLU A 335 -13.76 28.18 -4.68
N THR A 336 -12.99 29.19 -4.26
CA THR A 336 -12.69 29.46 -2.84
C THR A 336 -13.59 30.57 -2.32
N TYR A 337 -14.03 30.46 -1.07
CA TYR A 337 -14.67 31.54 -0.33
C TYR A 337 -14.19 31.54 1.12
N GLY A 338 -14.14 32.73 1.75
CA GLY A 338 -13.51 32.92 3.05
C GLY A 338 -12.01 33.18 2.98
N HIS A 339 -11.37 33.40 4.13
CA HIS A 339 -9.96 33.72 4.23
C HIS A 339 -9.25 32.95 5.35
N GLY A 340 -7.97 32.68 5.18
CA GLY A 340 -7.11 32.06 6.19
C GLY A 340 -7.55 30.66 6.58
N ARG A 341 -7.67 30.38 7.89
CA ARG A 341 -8.09 29.06 8.43
C ARG A 341 -9.54 28.70 8.11
N GLY A 342 -10.39 29.71 7.80
CA GLY A 342 -11.79 29.54 7.42
C GLY A 342 -12.03 29.45 5.91
N MET A 343 -11.01 29.17 5.10
CA MET A 343 -11.17 29.00 3.65
C MET A 343 -11.97 27.73 3.34
N HIS A 344 -13.04 27.91 2.58
CA HIS A 344 -13.89 26.85 2.08
C HIS A 344 -13.74 26.70 0.56
N TYR A 345 -13.93 25.49 0.08
CA TYR A 345 -13.93 25.12 -1.33
C TYR A 345 -15.32 24.66 -1.72
N LYS A 346 -15.88 25.19 -2.80
CA LYS A 346 -17.18 24.82 -3.35
C LYS A 346 -17.11 24.63 -4.86
N LEU A 347 -18.14 24.03 -5.45
CA LEU A 347 -18.25 23.96 -6.91
C LEU A 347 -18.43 25.36 -7.50
N PRO A 348 -17.89 25.63 -8.70
CA PRO A 348 -18.06 26.92 -9.38
C PRO A 348 -19.53 27.28 -9.54
N SER A 349 -19.86 28.55 -9.35
CA SER A 349 -21.24 29.05 -9.49
C SER A 349 -21.73 29.04 -10.94
N LYS A 350 -20.82 29.16 -11.91
CA LYS A 350 -21.11 29.08 -13.35
C LYS A 350 -20.66 27.73 -13.90
N SER A 351 -21.46 27.13 -14.81
CA SER A 351 -21.05 25.97 -15.57
C SER A 351 -19.87 26.35 -16.47
N THR A 352 -18.70 25.79 -16.22
CA THR A 352 -17.50 25.95 -17.03
C THR A 352 -17.37 24.72 -17.90
N ASN A 353 -17.56 24.85 -19.23
CA ASN A 353 -17.10 23.82 -20.16
C ASN A 353 -15.58 23.78 -20.09
N VAL A 354 -15.03 22.90 -19.26
CA VAL A 354 -13.59 22.69 -19.07
C VAL A 354 -12.93 22.11 -20.35
N LEU A 355 -13.74 21.69 -21.32
CA LEU A 355 -13.36 21.25 -22.67
C LEU A 355 -13.65 22.33 -23.73
N GLY A 356 -13.17 23.56 -23.51
CA GLY A 356 -13.08 24.57 -24.57
C GLY A 356 -11.96 24.23 -25.53
N ALA A 357 -12.35 23.78 -26.75
CA ALA A 357 -11.56 23.76 -27.97
C ALA A 357 -10.10 23.29 -27.87
N ASN A 358 -9.87 21.97 -27.95
CA ASN A 358 -8.99 21.37 -28.96
C ASN A 358 -8.80 19.86 -28.68
N ASN A 359 -9.06 19.10 -29.72
CA ASN A 359 -8.75 17.68 -29.93
C ASN A 359 -9.54 16.61 -29.18
N ALA A 360 -10.35 15.91 -29.97
CA ALA A 360 -11.15 14.72 -29.66
C ALA A 360 -10.35 13.45 -29.29
N ASN A 361 -9.12 13.56 -28.75
CA ASN A 361 -8.27 12.42 -28.37
C ASN A 361 -7.43 12.61 -27.09
N ASN A 362 -7.73 13.60 -26.25
CA ASN A 362 -7.06 13.72 -24.95
C ASN A 362 -8.06 13.42 -23.83
N THR A 363 -8.07 12.17 -23.37
CA THR A 363 -8.41 11.85 -21.97
C THR A 363 -7.55 12.73 -21.08
N CYS A 364 -8.16 13.60 -20.27
CA CYS A 364 -7.46 14.34 -19.22
C CYS A 364 -7.03 13.35 -18.15
N THR A 365 -5.92 12.70 -18.37
CA THR A 365 -5.20 11.98 -17.32
C THR A 365 -4.58 13.03 -16.43
N PHE A 366 -5.04 13.13 -15.19
CA PHE A 366 -4.31 13.76 -14.10
C PHE A 366 -3.21 12.79 -13.74
N GLU A 367 -2.01 12.99 -14.27
CA GLU A 367 -0.83 12.28 -13.82
C GLU A 367 -0.62 12.63 -12.35
N SER A 368 -0.42 11.60 -11.52
CA SER A 368 -0.05 11.80 -10.12
C SER A 368 1.27 12.60 -10.07
N PRO A 369 1.55 13.33 -8.98
CA PRO A 369 2.82 14.04 -8.82
C PRO A 369 4.07 13.15 -9.00
N GLU A 370 3.94 11.84 -8.85
CA GLU A 370 4.99 10.85 -9.09
C GLU A 370 5.19 10.54 -10.59
N GLU A 371 4.15 10.58 -11.41
CA GLU A 371 4.22 10.37 -12.86
C GLU A 371 4.72 11.62 -13.61
N MET A 372 4.49 12.83 -13.08
CA MET A 372 5.06 14.06 -13.64
C MET A 372 6.58 14.14 -13.50
N VAL A 373 7.20 13.39 -12.60
CA VAL A 373 8.66 13.33 -12.45
C VAL A 373 9.29 12.34 -13.43
N ALA A 374 8.56 11.29 -13.85
CA ALA A 374 9.05 10.29 -14.78
C ALA A 374 8.87 10.68 -16.26
N GLY A 375 7.86 11.50 -16.60
CA GLY A 375 7.55 11.91 -17.98
C GLY A 375 8.50 12.96 -18.58
N ASN A 376 9.15 13.78 -17.76
CA ASN A 376 10.03 14.85 -18.25
C ASN A 376 11.50 14.43 -18.46
N GLY A 377 11.85 13.17 -18.22
CA GLY A 377 13.21 12.65 -18.45
C GLY A 377 13.48 12.10 -19.85
N ALA A 378 12.43 11.79 -20.63
CA ALA A 378 12.59 11.08 -21.90
C ALA A 378 12.50 11.92 -23.18
N SER A 379 12.15 13.22 -23.10
CA SER A 379 11.98 14.06 -24.29
C SER A 379 13.11 15.05 -24.57
N TYR A 380 14.16 15.09 -23.77
CA TYR A 380 15.28 16.04 -23.95
C TYR A 380 16.56 15.46 -24.57
N SER A 381 16.59 14.19 -24.94
CA SER A 381 17.79 13.59 -25.55
C SER A 381 17.74 13.39 -27.08
N ALA A 382 16.67 13.83 -27.76
CA ALA A 382 16.53 13.59 -29.21
C ALA A 382 16.58 14.83 -30.11
N SER A 383 16.87 16.05 -29.61
CA SER A 383 16.89 17.27 -30.46
C SER A 383 18.15 18.13 -30.39
N LEU A 384 19.30 17.58 -30.01
CA LEU A 384 20.57 18.31 -30.02
C LEU A 384 21.61 17.70 -30.96
N THR A 385 21.22 17.50 -32.22
CA THR A 385 22.17 17.38 -33.34
C THR A 385 21.58 18.07 -34.57
N ALA A 386 21.69 19.35 -34.67
CA ALA A 386 21.93 20.14 -35.88
C ALA A 386 21.81 21.65 -35.59
N ASN A 387 22.89 22.32 -35.84
CA ASN A 387 23.11 23.72 -36.10
C ASN A 387 23.86 24.49 -35.00
N GLY A 388 25.18 24.50 -35.21
CA GLY A 388 26.04 25.51 -34.67
C GLY A 388 25.83 26.84 -35.40
N ALA A 389 25.61 27.90 -34.67
CA ALA A 389 26.03 29.26 -35.06
C ALA A 389 26.08 30.15 -33.81
N SER A 390 27.22 30.71 -33.61
CA SER A 390 27.61 31.74 -32.66
C SER A 390 26.67 32.95 -32.59
N TYR A 391 26.42 33.47 -31.37
CA TYR A 391 26.45 34.92 -31.16
C TYR A 391 26.75 35.24 -29.69
N SER A 392 27.80 36.00 -29.50
CA SER A 392 28.23 36.68 -28.28
C SER A 392 27.51 38.02 -28.12
N ALA A 393 27.56 38.53 -26.87
CA ALA A 393 27.29 39.88 -26.37
C ALA A 393 25.87 40.11 -25.87
N SER A 394 25.60 40.73 -24.77
CA SER A 394 26.23 41.65 -23.84
C SER A 394 25.31 41.84 -22.62
N LEU A 395 25.89 42.14 -21.48
CA LEU A 395 25.28 42.56 -20.23
C LEU A 395 24.43 43.83 -20.38
N THR A 396 23.21 43.82 -19.84
CA THR A 396 22.71 44.99 -19.07
C THR A 396 21.65 44.50 -18.04
N ALA A 397 21.81 44.99 -16.83
CA ALA A 397 20.98 44.77 -15.67
C ALA A 397 19.60 45.42 -15.84
N ASN A 398 18.55 44.74 -15.38
CA ASN A 398 17.53 45.37 -14.55
C ASN A 398 16.59 44.34 -13.88
N SER A 399 16.42 44.58 -12.59
CA SER A 399 15.49 44.02 -11.61
C SER A 399 14.16 43.51 -12.10
N ALA A 400 13.82 42.27 -11.70
CA ALA A 400 12.49 41.90 -11.13
C ALA A 400 12.43 40.38 -10.78
N SER A 401 12.04 40.11 -9.56
CA SER A 401 11.47 38.85 -9.00
C SER A 401 11.95 37.49 -9.57
N SER A 402 12.94 36.89 -8.92
CA SER A 402 13.42 35.55 -9.24
C SER A 402 12.42 34.47 -8.77
N ALA A 403 11.80 33.79 -9.70
CA ALA A 403 11.27 32.46 -9.49
C ALA A 403 12.44 31.53 -9.13
N LYS A 404 12.53 31.07 -7.90
CA LYS A 404 13.57 30.13 -7.42
C LYS A 404 13.40 28.80 -8.15
N LYS A 405 14.29 28.52 -9.11
CA LYS A 405 14.41 27.23 -9.80
C LYS A 405 14.63 26.13 -8.74
N ARG A 406 13.77 25.09 -8.72
CA ARG A 406 13.96 23.92 -7.85
C ARG A 406 15.17 23.13 -8.34
N LEU A 407 16.23 23.10 -7.55
CA LEU A 407 17.41 22.27 -7.79
C LEU A 407 17.02 20.79 -7.67
N SER A 408 17.48 19.94 -8.59
CA SER A 408 17.41 18.50 -8.48
C SER A 408 18.23 18.01 -7.28
N ARG A 409 18.03 16.74 -6.89
CA ARG A 409 18.75 16.15 -5.75
C ARG A 409 20.26 16.12 -5.98
N GLU A 410 20.70 15.81 -7.20
CA GLU A 410 22.12 15.78 -7.58
C GLU A 410 22.71 17.18 -7.69
N GLU A 411 21.98 18.15 -8.25
CA GLU A 411 22.40 19.56 -8.26
C GLU A 411 22.52 20.12 -6.85
N LEU A 412 21.63 19.73 -5.94
CA LEU A 412 21.70 20.14 -4.53
C LEU A 412 22.90 19.51 -3.81
N LYS A 413 23.22 18.23 -4.06
CA LYS A 413 24.41 17.57 -3.53
C LYS A 413 25.67 18.29 -4.02
N SER A 414 25.79 18.54 -5.32
CA SER A 414 26.92 19.25 -5.93
C SER A 414 27.07 20.66 -5.37
N LEU A 415 25.97 21.37 -5.18
CA LEU A 415 25.96 22.68 -4.55
C LEU A 415 26.45 22.61 -3.09
N ILE A 416 26.01 21.66 -2.29
CA ILE A 416 26.44 21.54 -0.89
C ILE A 416 27.92 21.13 -0.81
N ILE A 417 28.38 20.23 -1.67
CA ILE A 417 29.79 19.85 -1.77
C ILE A 417 30.63 21.11 -2.08
N SER A 418 30.21 21.95 -3.02
CA SER A 418 30.91 23.20 -3.35
C SER A 418 30.90 24.22 -2.21
N ILE A 419 29.81 24.25 -1.41
CA ILE A 419 29.72 25.10 -0.20
C ILE A 419 30.70 24.63 0.88
N CYS A 420 30.92 23.31 0.99
CA CYS A 420 31.80 22.68 1.98
C CYS A 420 33.28 22.65 1.58
N SER A 421 33.75 23.55 0.71
CA SER A 421 35.17 23.70 0.35
C SER A 421 36.06 24.01 1.56
N ASP A 422 35.49 24.62 2.60
CA ASP A 422 36.12 24.83 3.91
C ASP A 422 35.15 24.39 5.01
N TRP A 423 35.55 24.46 6.28
CA TRP A 423 34.73 24.12 7.44
C TRP A 423 33.51 25.02 7.59
N VAL A 424 32.32 24.54 7.26
CA VAL A 424 31.06 25.29 7.19
C VAL A 424 30.05 24.76 8.18
N SER A 425 29.34 25.65 8.87
CA SER A 425 28.23 25.26 9.77
C SER A 425 26.97 24.86 9.02
N ILE A 426 26.03 24.16 9.70
CA ILE A 426 24.74 23.84 9.11
C ILE A 426 23.95 25.11 8.74
N GLU A 427 24.03 26.15 9.56
CA GLU A 427 23.35 27.43 9.34
C GLU A 427 23.83 28.11 8.03
N ASP A 428 25.12 28.05 7.76
CA ASP A 428 25.69 28.58 6.53
C ASP A 428 25.29 27.76 5.30
N ILE A 429 25.26 26.43 5.41
CA ILE A 429 24.78 25.53 4.34
C ILE A 429 23.31 25.83 4.03
N VAL A 430 22.49 26.00 5.05
CA VAL A 430 21.04 26.33 4.92
C VAL A 430 20.87 27.67 4.23
N LYS A 431 21.61 28.70 4.67
CA LYS A 431 21.58 30.08 4.11
C LYS A 431 21.99 30.10 2.64
N LYS A 432 23.05 29.38 2.27
CA LYS A 432 23.56 29.33 0.89
C LYS A 432 22.74 28.44 -0.03
N SER A 433 22.20 27.32 0.47
CA SER A 433 21.40 26.38 -0.33
C SER A 433 19.93 26.79 -0.46
N GLY A 434 19.45 27.67 0.43
CA GLY A 434 18.01 28.06 0.48
C GLY A 434 17.05 26.96 0.87
N LYS A 435 17.52 25.85 1.46
CA LYS A 435 16.73 24.71 1.91
C LYS A 435 16.47 24.76 3.42
N SER A 436 15.46 24.03 3.89
CA SER A 436 15.13 23.99 5.33
C SER A 436 16.22 23.28 6.13
N THR A 437 16.49 23.76 7.36
CA THR A 437 17.46 23.18 8.29
C THR A 437 17.20 21.69 8.54
N SER A 438 15.92 21.31 8.68
CA SER A 438 15.51 19.91 8.90
C SER A 438 15.88 19.02 7.72
N TYR A 439 15.66 19.47 6.48
CA TYR A 439 15.99 18.70 5.28
C TYR A 439 17.51 18.56 5.09
N ILE A 440 18.27 19.63 5.28
CA ILE A 440 19.75 19.57 5.21
C ILE A 440 20.30 18.63 6.28
N ARG A 441 19.86 18.77 7.54
CA ARG A 441 20.40 18.01 8.67
C ARG A 441 20.05 16.53 8.62
N ASN A 442 18.78 16.19 8.26
CA ASN A 442 18.27 14.82 8.41
C ASN A 442 18.34 14.00 7.11
N VAL A 443 18.46 14.65 5.95
CA VAL A 443 18.46 13.97 4.65
C VAL A 443 19.77 14.13 3.92
N VAL A 444 20.22 15.38 3.68
CA VAL A 444 21.34 15.60 2.76
C VAL A 444 22.70 15.35 3.40
N ILE A 445 22.93 15.84 4.62
CA ILE A 445 24.20 15.63 5.34
C ILE A 445 24.47 14.14 5.59
N PRO A 446 23.53 13.33 6.10
CA PRO A 446 23.74 11.89 6.28
C PRO A 446 24.09 11.16 4.98
N LEU A 447 23.46 11.54 3.86
CA LEU A 447 23.78 10.99 2.54
C LEU A 447 25.22 11.29 2.11
N LEU A 448 25.65 12.57 2.18
CA LEU A 448 26.99 12.98 1.78
C LEU A 448 28.07 12.39 2.69
N LEU A 449 27.76 12.14 3.96
CA LEU A 449 28.65 11.43 4.88
C LEU A 449 28.74 9.93 4.54
N ALA A 450 27.63 9.29 4.19
CA ALA A 450 27.60 7.89 3.76
C ALA A 450 28.34 7.67 2.44
N GLU A 451 28.21 8.62 1.50
CA GLU A 451 28.95 8.67 0.22
C GLU A 451 30.42 9.06 0.41
N LYS A 452 30.84 9.39 1.65
CA LYS A 452 32.19 9.86 1.99
C LYS A 452 32.62 11.13 1.22
N SER A 453 31.67 11.92 0.75
CA SER A 453 31.90 13.15 0.03
C SER A 453 32.27 14.32 0.95
N ILE A 454 31.81 14.28 2.21
CA ILE A 454 32.14 15.28 3.24
C ILE A 454 32.57 14.61 4.54
N VAL A 455 33.23 15.37 5.41
CA VAL A 455 33.65 14.95 6.76
C VAL A 455 33.12 15.89 7.82
N MET A 456 32.97 15.38 9.05
CA MET A 456 32.57 16.16 10.23
C MET A 456 33.77 16.61 11.04
N LEU A 457 33.70 17.81 11.61
CA LEU A 457 34.72 18.30 12.52
C LEU A 457 34.78 17.52 13.83
N PHE A 458 33.60 17.12 14.35
CA PHE A 458 33.45 16.32 15.58
C PHE A 458 32.74 14.99 15.28
N PRO A 459 33.46 13.96 14.75
CA PRO A 459 32.81 12.69 14.36
C PRO A 459 32.22 11.93 15.54
N GLY A 460 32.85 11.99 16.73
CA GLY A 460 32.41 11.31 17.94
C GLY A 460 31.18 11.93 18.62
N THR A 461 30.82 13.17 18.25
CA THR A 461 29.66 13.88 18.79
C THR A 461 28.86 14.57 17.65
N PRO A 462 28.10 13.84 16.85
CA PRO A 462 27.41 14.37 15.67
C PRO A 462 26.44 15.53 15.94
N ARG A 463 25.94 15.63 17.18
CA ARG A 463 25.01 16.68 17.64
C ARG A 463 25.69 17.86 18.33
N ASN A 464 27.03 17.99 18.22
CA ASN A 464 27.77 19.11 18.80
C ASN A 464 27.22 20.44 18.24
N PRO A 465 26.94 21.46 19.09
CA PRO A 465 26.45 22.77 18.63
C PRO A 465 27.40 23.47 17.66
N ASN A 466 28.69 23.21 17.77
CA ASN A 466 29.75 23.80 16.91
C ASN A 466 30.14 22.84 15.76
N GLN A 467 29.31 21.90 15.39
CA GLN A 467 29.58 20.96 14.31
C GLN A 467 29.71 21.67 12.96
N LYS A 468 30.77 21.33 12.23
CA LYS A 468 31.06 21.84 10.90
C LYS A 468 31.36 20.70 9.93
N TYR A 469 31.21 20.96 8.66
CA TYR A 469 31.37 19.98 7.58
C TYR A 469 32.35 20.54 6.53
N ARG A 470 33.19 19.69 5.97
CA ARG A 470 34.13 20.02 4.88
C ARG A 470 34.17 18.87 3.88
N ILE A 471 34.48 19.16 2.62
CA ILE A 471 34.74 18.16 1.58
C ILE A 471 35.87 17.23 2.04
N LYS A 472 35.76 15.97 1.76
CA LYS A 472 36.81 14.99 1.98
C LYS A 472 37.80 15.11 0.84
N GLU A 473 39.03 15.50 1.15
CA GLU A 473 40.18 15.48 0.23
C GLU A 473 40.54 14.05 -0.18
#